data_0e8d183f4ab4731aed07fb21c4c14041
#
_entry.id   0e8d183f4ab4731aed07fb21c4c14041
#
_cell.length_a   1.000
_cell.length_b   1.000
_cell.length_c   1.000
_cell.angle_alpha   90.00
_cell.angle_beta   90.00
_cell.angle_gamma   90.00
#
_symmetry.space_group_name_H-M   'P 1'
#
loop_
_entity.id
_entity.type
_entity.pdbx_description
1 polymer ?
#
loop_
_entity_poly.entity_id
_entity_poly.type
_entity_poly.pdbx_seq_one_letter_code
_entity_poly.pdbx_strand_id
1 'polypeptide(L)'
;MISYTAGNLLDADVDALVNPVNTVGVMGKGLALMFKERFPGNMAAYAKACKAGEVQVGRMFVTETGELIGPRWIINFPTKQHWRAKSQMQWIIDGLAELRRFIEEHKVISVAVPALGAGNGGLSWHDVRPHIEQALGDLQGVEIMIF
;
A
#
# COMPACT_ATOMS: atom_id res chain seq x y z
N MET A 1 14.21 -9.57 1.54
CA MET A 1 14.19 -10.40 0.30
C MET A 1 12.86 -10.19 -0.42
N ILE A 2 12.91 -9.94 -1.72
CA ILE A 2 11.71 -9.79 -2.54
C ILE A 2 11.33 -11.14 -3.15
N SER A 3 10.05 -11.49 -3.04
CA SER A 3 9.47 -12.63 -3.75
C SER A 3 8.21 -12.18 -4.51
N TYR A 4 7.91 -12.85 -5.60
CA TYR A 4 6.72 -12.60 -6.41
C TYR A 4 5.75 -13.75 -6.22
N THR A 5 4.49 -13.43 -5.97
CA THR A 5 3.49 -14.45 -5.68
C THR A 5 2.16 -14.10 -6.35
N ALA A 6 1.29 -15.08 -6.44
CA ALA A 6 -0.07 -14.92 -6.95
C ALA A 6 -1.07 -15.21 -5.85
N GLY A 7 -2.31 -14.82 -6.04
CA GLY A 7 -3.38 -15.04 -5.08
C GLY A 7 -3.91 -13.75 -4.51
N ASN A 8 -4.61 -13.85 -3.39
CA ASN A 8 -5.21 -12.70 -2.73
C ASN A 8 -4.22 -12.09 -1.72
N LEU A 9 -3.81 -10.87 -1.96
CA LEU A 9 -2.89 -10.13 -1.08
C LEU A 9 -3.41 -10.10 0.36
N LEU A 10 -4.71 -9.97 0.56
CA LEU A 10 -5.29 -9.90 1.91
C LEU A 10 -5.12 -11.19 2.72
N ASP A 11 -4.86 -12.30 2.07
CA ASP A 11 -4.64 -13.59 2.73
C ASP A 11 -3.16 -13.86 3.04
N ALA A 12 -2.27 -12.93 2.72
CA ALA A 12 -0.85 -13.09 2.99
C ALA A 12 -0.55 -13.12 4.48
N ASP A 13 0.32 -14.03 4.88
CA ASP A 13 0.77 -14.14 6.27
C ASP A 13 1.96 -13.20 6.48
N VAL A 14 1.66 -11.93 6.73
CA VAL A 14 2.65 -10.86 6.85
C VAL A 14 2.26 -9.89 7.97
N ASP A 15 3.20 -9.07 8.39
CA ASP A 15 2.97 -8.03 9.41
C ASP A 15 2.17 -6.86 8.86
N ALA A 16 2.38 -6.52 7.60
CA ALA A 16 1.77 -5.34 7.00
C ALA A 16 1.23 -5.63 5.60
N LEU A 17 0.03 -5.11 5.32
CA LEU A 17 -0.58 -5.14 4.00
C LEU A 17 -0.57 -3.72 3.44
N VAL A 18 -0.14 -3.58 2.19
CA VAL A 18 -0.17 -2.29 1.48
C VAL A 18 -1.45 -2.20 0.65
N ASN A 19 -2.21 -1.14 0.87
CA ASN A 19 -3.47 -0.88 0.19
C ASN A 19 -3.31 0.32 -0.75
N PRO A 20 -3.44 0.15 -2.07
CA PRO A 20 -3.36 1.27 -3.01
C PRO A 20 -4.66 2.08 -2.95
N VAL A 21 -4.54 3.36 -2.62
CA VAL A 21 -5.70 4.23 -2.41
C VAL A 21 -5.58 5.53 -3.21
N ASN A 22 -6.68 6.29 -3.26
CA ASN A 22 -6.69 7.68 -3.71
C ASN A 22 -6.70 8.65 -2.51
N THR A 23 -6.76 9.93 -2.76
CA THR A 23 -6.76 10.94 -1.69
C THR A 23 -8.14 11.54 -1.42
N VAL A 24 -9.21 11.01 -2.04
CA VAL A 24 -10.57 11.53 -1.89
C VAL A 24 -11.49 10.68 -1.02
N GLY A 25 -11.01 9.55 -0.51
CA GLY A 25 -11.76 8.76 0.46
C GLY A 25 -12.67 7.70 -0.14
N VAL A 26 -12.41 7.23 -1.36
CA VAL A 26 -13.22 6.24 -2.06
C VAL A 26 -12.42 4.94 -2.25
N MET A 27 -12.97 3.82 -1.79
CA MET A 27 -12.47 2.48 -2.07
C MET A 27 -13.55 1.74 -2.88
N GLY A 28 -13.69 2.10 -4.15
CA GLY A 28 -14.86 1.71 -4.95
C GLY A 28 -14.67 0.47 -5.82
N LYS A 29 -13.46 0.01 -6.07
CA LYS A 29 -13.22 -1.15 -6.92
C LYS A 29 -11.84 -1.78 -6.65
N GLY A 30 -11.63 -2.97 -7.21
CA GLY A 30 -10.35 -3.67 -7.16
C GLY A 30 -9.95 -4.02 -5.74
N LEU A 31 -8.64 -3.97 -5.50
CA LEU A 31 -8.06 -4.34 -4.22
C LEU A 31 -8.55 -3.43 -3.08
N ALA A 32 -8.69 -2.14 -3.33
CA ALA A 32 -9.17 -1.20 -2.32
C ALA A 32 -10.57 -1.55 -1.83
N LEU A 33 -11.47 -1.99 -2.73
CA LEU A 33 -12.80 -2.45 -2.33
C LEU A 33 -12.73 -3.67 -1.41
N MET A 34 -11.83 -4.60 -1.68
CA MET A 34 -11.60 -5.76 -0.83
C MET A 34 -11.11 -5.35 0.57
N PHE A 35 -10.23 -4.37 0.65
CA PHE A 35 -9.81 -3.78 1.93
C PHE A 35 -10.95 -3.13 2.68
N LYS A 36 -11.82 -2.40 1.98
CA LYS A 36 -12.99 -1.78 2.59
C LYS A 36 -13.89 -2.83 3.25
N GLU A 37 -14.12 -3.92 2.57
CA GLU A 37 -15.00 -4.99 3.06
C GLU A 37 -14.37 -5.75 4.24
N ARG A 38 -13.06 -6.04 4.17
CA ARG A 38 -12.35 -6.80 5.19
C ARG A 38 -12.00 -5.98 6.43
N PHE A 39 -11.67 -4.70 6.25
CA PHE A 39 -11.20 -3.83 7.30
C PHE A 39 -12.01 -2.53 7.35
N PRO A 40 -13.28 -2.60 7.79
CA PRO A 40 -14.15 -1.41 7.82
C PRO A 40 -13.63 -0.29 8.72
N GLY A 41 -12.90 -0.62 9.79
CA GLY A 41 -12.25 0.37 10.65
C GLY A 41 -11.18 1.17 9.93
N ASN A 42 -10.39 0.51 9.09
CA ASN A 42 -9.41 1.19 8.24
C ASN A 42 -10.10 2.11 7.24
N MET A 43 -11.19 1.65 6.63
CA MET A 43 -11.97 2.48 5.70
C MET A 43 -12.49 3.75 6.37
N ALA A 44 -13.06 3.63 7.57
CA ALA A 44 -13.60 4.76 8.32
C ALA A 44 -12.51 5.78 8.67
N ALA A 45 -11.37 5.31 9.16
CA ALA A 45 -10.23 6.17 9.50
C ALA A 45 -9.66 6.87 8.26
N TYR A 46 -9.52 6.13 7.17
CA TYR A 46 -9.03 6.66 5.89
C TYR A 46 -9.97 7.73 5.34
N ALA A 47 -11.28 7.47 5.30
CA ALA A 47 -12.25 8.44 4.80
C ALA A 47 -12.23 9.75 5.61
N LYS A 48 -12.14 9.63 6.93
CA LYS A 48 -12.03 10.78 7.84
C LYS A 48 -10.74 11.57 7.58
N ALA A 49 -9.63 10.89 7.43
CA ALA A 49 -8.33 11.52 7.16
C ALA A 49 -8.31 12.21 5.80
N CYS A 50 -8.93 11.63 4.77
CA CYS A 50 -9.08 12.28 3.46
C CYS A 50 -9.87 13.58 3.56
N LYS A 51 -10.96 13.57 4.31
CA LYS A 51 -11.79 14.75 4.54
C LYS A 51 -11.01 15.88 5.21
N ALA A 52 -10.11 15.54 6.11
CA ALA A 52 -9.25 16.48 6.82
C ALA A 52 -8.01 16.91 6.02
N GLY A 53 -7.82 16.41 4.79
CA GLY A 53 -6.66 16.71 3.95
C GLY A 53 -5.36 16.03 4.41
N GLU A 54 -5.45 15.01 5.24
CA GLU A 54 -4.29 14.33 5.81
C GLU A 54 -3.74 13.21 4.90
N VAL A 55 -4.51 12.75 3.92
CA VAL A 55 -4.09 11.71 2.97
C VAL A 55 -3.59 12.38 1.70
N GLN A 56 -2.31 12.21 1.41
CA GLN A 56 -1.64 12.85 0.27
C GLN A 56 -0.73 11.86 -0.45
N VAL A 57 -0.58 12.04 -1.76
CA VAL A 57 0.39 11.27 -2.53
C VAL A 57 1.81 11.51 -1.98
N GLY A 58 2.65 10.49 -2.00
CA GLY A 58 3.99 10.56 -1.44
C GLY A 58 4.08 10.34 0.07
N ARG A 59 2.95 10.12 0.74
CA ARG A 59 2.88 9.87 2.18
C ARG A 59 2.02 8.64 2.48
N MET A 60 2.40 7.89 3.52
CA MET A 60 1.61 6.73 3.95
C MET A 60 0.60 7.14 5.01
N PHE A 61 -0.61 6.58 4.92
CA PHE A 61 -1.59 6.66 5.99
C PHE A 61 -1.78 5.27 6.58
N VAL A 62 -1.34 5.08 7.81
CA VAL A 62 -1.23 3.75 8.43
C VAL A 62 -2.24 3.58 9.56
N THR A 63 -2.89 2.42 9.60
CA THR A 63 -3.75 2.03 10.72
C THR A 63 -3.29 0.68 11.27
N GLU A 64 -3.63 0.41 12.53
CA GLU A 64 -3.45 -0.91 13.12
C GLU A 64 -4.75 -1.69 13.00
N THR A 65 -4.64 -3.01 12.72
CA THR A 65 -5.83 -3.86 12.60
C THR A 65 -6.45 -4.21 13.94
N GLY A 66 -5.64 -4.26 14.99
CA GLY A 66 -6.07 -4.73 16.30
C GLY A 66 -6.26 -6.25 16.39
N GLU A 67 -5.94 -6.99 15.33
CA GLU A 67 -6.08 -8.45 15.30
C GLU A 67 -4.93 -9.12 16.05
N LEU A 68 -5.23 -10.20 16.77
CA LEU A 68 -4.22 -10.99 17.48
C LEU A 68 -3.40 -11.87 16.55
N ILE A 69 -4.01 -12.31 15.46
CA ILE A 69 -3.40 -13.15 14.44
C ILE A 69 -3.61 -12.46 13.09
N GLY A 70 -2.60 -12.46 12.25
CA GLY A 70 -2.65 -11.82 10.95
C GLY A 70 -1.89 -10.49 10.94
N PRO A 71 -2.14 -9.63 9.95
CA PRO A 71 -1.40 -8.39 9.80
C PRO A 71 -1.71 -7.43 10.94
N ARG A 72 -0.67 -6.80 11.46
CA ARG A 72 -0.78 -5.73 12.45
C ARG A 72 -1.11 -4.40 11.79
N TRP A 73 -0.54 -4.14 10.60
CA TRP A 73 -0.57 -2.85 9.95
C TRP A 73 -1.31 -2.90 8.62
N ILE A 74 -2.14 -1.89 8.35
CA ILE A 74 -2.60 -1.58 7.00
C ILE A 74 -1.94 -0.28 6.60
N ILE A 75 -1.12 -0.33 5.54
CA ILE A 75 -0.40 0.82 5.03
C ILE A 75 -1.14 1.30 3.78
N ASN A 76 -1.93 2.36 3.94
CA ASN A 76 -2.63 2.96 2.81
C ASN A 76 -1.63 3.80 2.03
N PHE A 77 -1.41 3.40 0.79
CA PHE A 77 -0.43 4.00 -0.12
C PHE A 77 -1.17 4.79 -1.20
N PRO A 78 -1.25 6.12 -1.08
CA PRO A 78 -1.92 6.93 -2.09
C PRO A 78 -1.18 6.86 -3.43
N THR A 79 -1.84 6.30 -4.44
CA THR A 79 -1.30 6.17 -5.79
C THR A 79 -1.93 7.15 -6.77
N LYS A 80 -3.06 7.74 -6.38
CA LYS A 80 -3.81 8.69 -7.22
C LYS A 80 -4.44 9.77 -6.35
N GLN A 81 -4.69 10.94 -6.93
CA GLN A 81 -5.42 12.02 -6.25
C GLN A 81 -6.92 11.87 -6.38
N HIS A 82 -7.42 11.20 -7.43
CA HIS A 82 -8.82 10.93 -7.64
C HIS A 82 -8.99 9.52 -8.23
N TRP A 83 -10.09 8.84 -7.89
CA TRP A 83 -10.31 7.46 -8.34
C TRP A 83 -10.46 7.32 -9.86
N ARG A 84 -10.83 8.40 -10.58
CA ARG A 84 -10.88 8.44 -12.06
C ARG A 84 -9.57 8.88 -12.69
N ALA A 85 -8.66 9.46 -11.93
CA ALA A 85 -7.40 9.95 -12.46
C ALA A 85 -6.36 8.82 -12.57
N LYS A 86 -5.30 9.10 -13.32
CA LYS A 86 -4.16 8.19 -13.44
C LYS A 86 -3.12 8.49 -12.36
N SER A 87 -2.34 7.47 -12.02
CA SER A 87 -1.15 7.63 -11.18
C SER A 87 -0.04 8.34 -11.94
N GLN A 88 0.89 8.92 -11.18
CA GLN A 88 2.15 9.44 -11.71
C GLN A 88 3.30 8.65 -11.07
N MET A 89 4.33 8.35 -11.86
CA MET A 89 5.46 7.57 -11.38
C MET A 89 6.15 8.23 -10.18
N GLN A 90 6.24 9.57 -10.18
CA GLN A 90 6.87 10.29 -9.07
C GLN A 90 6.15 10.04 -7.73
N TRP A 91 4.83 9.91 -7.74
CA TRP A 91 4.07 9.60 -6.52
C TRP A 91 4.40 8.20 -5.98
N ILE A 92 4.64 7.26 -6.89
CA ILE A 92 5.05 5.91 -6.52
C ILE A 92 6.47 5.93 -5.91
N ILE A 93 7.38 6.64 -6.55
CA ILE A 93 8.77 6.75 -6.08
C ILE A 93 8.81 7.40 -4.69
N ASP A 94 8.13 8.52 -4.51
CA ASP A 94 8.08 9.22 -3.24
C ASP A 94 7.40 8.38 -2.15
N GLY A 95 6.31 7.71 -2.52
CA GLY A 95 5.59 6.82 -1.61
C GLY A 95 6.43 5.63 -1.17
N LEU A 96 7.20 5.05 -2.08
CA LEU A 96 8.10 3.94 -1.75
C LEU A 96 9.19 4.34 -0.75
N ALA A 97 9.70 5.56 -0.85
CA ALA A 97 10.67 6.08 0.12
C ALA A 97 10.04 6.17 1.52
N GLU A 98 8.80 6.65 1.61
CA GLU A 98 8.07 6.73 2.87
C GLU A 98 7.67 5.34 3.40
N LEU A 99 7.30 4.42 2.52
CA LEU A 99 7.03 3.03 2.89
C LEU A 99 8.27 2.39 3.50
N ARG A 100 9.43 2.56 2.87
CA ARG A 100 10.70 2.07 3.41
C ARG A 100 10.97 2.65 4.80
N ARG A 101 10.78 3.95 4.96
CA ARG A 101 10.98 4.61 6.26
C ARG A 101 10.09 4.00 7.34
N PHE A 102 8.80 3.77 7.04
CA PHE A 102 7.87 3.15 7.98
C PHE A 102 8.34 1.74 8.38
N ILE A 103 8.74 0.93 7.41
CA ILE A 103 9.25 -0.42 7.64
C ILE A 103 10.45 -0.40 8.60
N GLU A 104 11.38 0.50 8.37
CA GLU A 104 12.58 0.63 9.20
C GLU A 104 12.25 1.15 10.60
N GLU A 105 11.45 2.20 10.71
CA GLU A 105 11.10 2.82 11.99
C GLU A 105 10.30 1.88 12.90
N HIS A 106 9.38 1.11 12.34
CA HIS A 106 8.51 0.22 13.10
C HIS A 106 8.99 -1.23 13.13
N LYS A 107 10.17 -1.50 12.58
CA LYS A 107 10.79 -2.83 12.54
C LYS A 107 9.85 -3.89 11.96
N VAL A 108 9.16 -3.54 10.89
CA VAL A 108 8.28 -4.45 10.17
C VAL A 108 9.13 -5.51 9.48
N ILE A 109 8.79 -6.79 9.64
CA ILE A 109 9.62 -7.89 9.10
C ILE A 109 9.02 -8.56 7.88
N SER A 110 7.76 -8.29 7.57
CA SER A 110 7.11 -8.85 6.38
C SER A 110 6.01 -7.94 5.86
N VAL A 111 5.97 -7.75 4.55
CA VAL A 111 5.05 -6.80 3.89
C VAL A 111 4.55 -7.40 2.59
N ALA A 112 3.24 -7.33 2.36
CA ALA A 112 2.63 -7.66 1.08
C ALA A 112 2.35 -6.39 0.29
N VAL A 113 2.90 -6.31 -0.91
CA VAL A 113 2.87 -5.11 -1.76
C VAL A 113 2.18 -5.43 -3.08
N PRO A 114 1.16 -4.66 -3.48
CA PRO A 114 0.52 -4.83 -4.78
C PRO A 114 1.33 -4.14 -5.90
N ALA A 115 0.87 -4.31 -7.14
CA ALA A 115 1.44 -3.63 -8.31
C ALA A 115 1.06 -2.14 -8.29
N LEU A 116 1.71 -1.37 -7.46
CA LEU A 116 1.40 0.04 -7.16
C LEU A 116 1.35 0.89 -8.43
N GLY A 117 0.23 1.60 -8.62
CA GLY A 117 0.05 2.50 -9.76
C GLY A 117 -0.17 1.81 -11.10
N ALA A 118 0.00 0.49 -11.18
CA ALA A 118 -0.32 -0.32 -12.36
C ALA A 118 -1.82 -0.70 -12.34
N GLY A 119 -2.32 -1.28 -13.40
CA GLY A 119 -3.73 -1.61 -13.50
C GLY A 119 -4.60 -0.35 -13.55
N ASN A 120 -5.42 -0.10 -12.53
CA ASN A 120 -6.32 1.06 -12.46
C ASN A 120 -5.58 2.41 -12.48
N GLY A 121 -4.34 2.44 -12.04
CA GLY A 121 -3.50 3.64 -12.06
C GLY A 121 -2.94 4.00 -13.41
N GLY A 122 -2.95 3.06 -14.36
CA GLY A 122 -2.53 3.28 -15.74
C GLY A 122 -1.02 3.23 -15.99
N LEU A 123 -0.20 3.02 -14.96
CA LEU A 123 1.25 2.85 -15.14
C LEU A 123 1.58 1.43 -15.61
N SER A 124 2.67 1.29 -16.36
CA SER A 124 3.16 -0.02 -16.78
C SER A 124 3.85 -0.72 -15.62
N TRP A 125 3.50 -1.98 -15.36
CA TRP A 125 4.18 -2.80 -14.36
C TRP A 125 5.67 -2.94 -14.65
N HIS A 126 6.03 -3.03 -15.93
CA HIS A 126 7.42 -3.08 -16.37
C HIS A 126 8.22 -1.85 -15.88
N ASP A 127 7.58 -0.69 -15.82
CA ASP A 127 8.22 0.55 -15.36
C ASP A 127 8.18 0.70 -13.84
N VAL A 128 7.14 0.22 -13.18
CA VAL A 128 6.96 0.33 -11.71
C VAL A 128 7.86 -0.65 -10.96
N ARG A 129 7.94 -1.88 -11.44
CA ARG A 129 8.66 -2.97 -10.80
C ARG A 129 10.09 -2.61 -10.38
N PRO A 130 10.95 -2.02 -11.25
CA PRO A 130 12.31 -1.67 -10.86
C PRO A 130 12.37 -0.69 -9.69
N HIS A 131 11.41 0.22 -9.58
CA HIS A 131 11.36 1.18 -8.46
C HIS A 131 11.04 0.49 -7.15
N ILE A 132 10.15 -0.49 -7.15
CA ILE A 132 9.86 -1.28 -5.96
C ILE A 132 11.09 -2.08 -5.54
N GLU A 133 11.74 -2.73 -6.49
CA GLU A 133 12.95 -3.51 -6.23
C GLU A 133 14.07 -2.64 -5.67
N GLN A 134 14.26 -1.47 -6.23
CA GLN A 134 15.28 -0.53 -5.78
C GLN A 134 14.99 0.01 -4.37
N ALA A 135 13.74 0.34 -4.08
CA ALA A 135 13.37 0.93 -2.79
C ALA A 135 13.36 -0.08 -1.64
N LEU A 136 12.99 -1.34 -1.90
CA LEU A 136 12.70 -2.33 -0.86
C LEU A 136 13.62 -3.56 -0.92
N GLY A 137 14.35 -3.76 -2.01
CA GLY A 137 15.09 -5.00 -2.24
C GLY A 137 16.30 -5.22 -1.34
N ASP A 138 16.87 -4.17 -0.80
CA ASP A 138 18.06 -4.23 0.05
C ASP A 138 17.76 -4.17 1.56
N LEU A 139 16.48 -4.19 1.94
CA LEU A 139 16.09 -4.20 3.35
C LEU A 139 16.48 -5.53 4.00
N GLN A 140 17.36 -5.45 5.00
CA GLN A 140 17.85 -6.64 5.70
C GLN A 140 16.81 -7.19 6.67
N GLY A 141 16.60 -8.50 6.64
CA GLY A 141 15.68 -9.17 7.56
C GLY A 141 14.20 -8.89 7.30
N VAL A 142 13.87 -8.34 6.14
CA VAL A 142 12.48 -8.01 5.76
C VAL A 142 12.07 -8.85 4.55
N GLU A 143 10.94 -9.52 4.64
CA GLU A 143 10.31 -10.21 3.52
C GLU A 143 9.32 -9.28 2.82
N ILE A 144 9.52 -9.08 1.53
CA ILE A 144 8.63 -8.30 0.67
C ILE A 144 7.99 -9.28 -0.32
N MET A 145 6.68 -9.45 -0.20
CA MET A 145 5.90 -10.30 -1.11
C MET A 145 5.15 -9.40 -2.08
N ILE A 146 5.43 -9.50 -3.36
CA ILE A 146 4.78 -8.70 -4.41
C ILE A 146 3.73 -9.58 -5.09
N PHE A 147 2.53 -9.05 -5.16
CA PHE A 147 1.37 -9.73 -5.73
C PHE A 147 1.01 -9.19 -7.13
#